data_397958a8629a56b0bd9b1d1d32fcfd5c
#
_entry.id   397958a8629a56b0bd9b1d1d32fcfd5c
#
_cell.length_a   1.000
_cell.length_b   1.000
_cell.length_c   1.000
_cell.angle_alpha   90.00
_cell.angle_beta   90.00
_cell.angle_gamma   90.00
#
_symmetry.space_group_name_H-M   'P 1'
#
loop_
_entity.id
_entity.type
_entity.pdbx_description
1 polymer ?
#
loop_
_entity_poly.entity_id
_entity_poly.type
_entity_poly.pdbx_seq_one_letter_code
_entity_poly.pdbx_strand_id
1 'polypeptide(L)'
;MKINPLKRNHWIAVLFFCIVSFVSFSQNCDCESEFISVKSFIEENYAGFNDKVSNVNRNTYSKLENDLLQQAKSASSDNYCYFTIQTLLNYFNDGHLRLIVNPKKTNNSATETISLSSETIAELHAKSATDIEGIYTTISKSYEIALIKNQTPFRDYVGVITATNTKEWEVGQVKLELKHIEGDNYNGIYYLKDHTPEVKSYILKSGQYRIDNFIKNGTTTLINVEETEPFFKNENSTKVVFYEDVNDSTAYLRIKSFDQRFFKKVISVVKKNEKKIKSKPYLIIDVRYNGGGSDFVYEPLLPFIYTNPIKSIGVDVLSTPENILSWQRVIDENPKLPENVKNRLQYVISQMKENPNQLVNIVNDTTETMQEIYEYPKKIAVLIDKDCASSTEEFLLTAKQSQKVVLMGEPTAGVLDYSNMRITNLECSPFILGYSTTRSRRIPENAIDETGITPNYTIDFDKRWIDNVLKTITK
;
A
#
# COMPACT_ATOMS: atom_id res chain seq x y z
N MET A 1 53.80 3.94 -80.31
CA MET A 1 53.23 2.87 -79.51
C MET A 1 51.91 3.40 -78.96
N LYS A 2 50.75 2.94 -79.50
CA LYS A 2 49.43 3.46 -79.25
C LYS A 2 48.82 2.84 -78.03
N ILE A 3 48.39 3.62 -77.07
CA ILE A 3 47.67 3.14 -75.86
C ILE A 3 46.18 3.35 -76.08
N ASN A 4 45.40 2.29 -76.03
CA ASN A 4 43.95 2.28 -76.17
C ASN A 4 43.24 2.69 -74.86
N PRO A 5 42.19 3.48 -74.87
CA PRO A 5 41.45 3.81 -73.68
C PRO A 5 40.38 2.75 -73.34
N LEU A 6 40.37 2.30 -72.08
CA LEU A 6 39.38 1.42 -71.48
C LEU A 6 37.99 2.11 -71.41
N LYS A 7 36.99 1.38 -71.88
CA LYS A 7 35.57 1.72 -71.74
C LYS A 7 35.10 1.61 -70.33
N ARG A 8 34.59 2.70 -69.78
CA ARG A 8 33.98 2.82 -68.45
C ARG A 8 32.49 2.49 -68.57
N ASN A 9 32.08 1.29 -68.10
CA ASN A 9 30.67 0.91 -67.98
C ASN A 9 30.06 1.65 -66.76
N HIS A 10 29.06 2.51 -67.02
CA HIS A 10 28.24 3.11 -65.96
C HIS A 10 27.13 2.17 -65.59
N TRP A 11 27.21 1.57 -64.42
CA TRP A 11 26.09 0.93 -63.75
C TRP A 11 25.29 2.01 -63.07
N ILE A 12 24.06 2.28 -63.54
CA ILE A 12 23.09 3.11 -62.83
C ILE A 12 22.45 2.22 -61.79
N ALA A 13 22.87 2.37 -60.52
CA ALA A 13 22.17 1.75 -59.38
C ALA A 13 20.91 2.58 -59.12
N VAL A 14 19.75 2.04 -59.49
CA VAL A 14 18.44 2.57 -59.11
C VAL A 14 18.22 2.21 -57.63
N LEU A 15 18.47 3.16 -56.73
CA LEU A 15 18.08 3.08 -55.33
C LEU A 15 16.55 3.20 -55.25
N PHE A 16 15.90 2.05 -55.05
CA PHE A 16 14.48 2.00 -54.62
C PHE A 16 14.39 2.47 -53.18
N PHE A 17 14.06 3.73 -52.96
CA PHE A 17 13.71 4.27 -51.67
C PHE A 17 12.32 3.71 -51.29
N CYS A 18 12.28 2.58 -50.54
CA CYS A 18 11.06 2.19 -49.85
C CYS A 18 10.76 3.24 -48.79
N ILE A 19 9.87 4.20 -49.10
CA ILE A 19 9.25 5.05 -48.10
C ILE A 19 8.36 4.12 -47.25
N VAL A 20 8.91 3.58 -46.19
CA VAL A 20 8.12 2.99 -45.12
C VAL A 20 7.44 4.18 -44.44
N SER A 21 6.19 4.43 -44.82
CA SER A 21 5.30 5.32 -44.06
C SER A 21 5.14 4.73 -42.67
N PHE A 22 5.87 5.23 -41.68
CA PHE A 22 5.51 5.03 -40.29
C PHE A 22 4.16 5.71 -40.09
N VAL A 23 3.10 4.94 -40.19
CA VAL A 23 1.80 5.35 -39.67
C VAL A 23 2.01 5.42 -38.16
N SER A 24 2.30 6.60 -37.63
CA SER A 24 2.16 6.89 -36.21
C SER A 24 0.68 6.70 -35.92
N PHE A 25 0.30 5.54 -35.43
CA PHE A 25 -0.96 5.41 -34.72
C PHE A 25 -0.86 6.38 -33.56
N SER A 26 -1.52 7.52 -33.63
CA SER A 26 -1.87 8.30 -32.45
C SER A 26 -2.67 7.34 -31.57
N GLN A 27 -2.04 6.84 -30.52
CA GLN A 27 -2.72 6.04 -29.52
C GLN A 27 -3.83 6.92 -28.98
N ASN A 28 -5.09 6.50 -29.17
CA ASN A 28 -6.22 7.20 -28.56
C ASN A 28 -6.01 7.07 -27.04
N CYS A 29 -5.65 8.17 -26.41
CA CYS A 29 -5.49 8.25 -24.98
C CYS A 29 -6.86 8.42 -24.33
N ASP A 30 -7.61 7.33 -24.23
CA ASP A 30 -8.87 7.26 -23.52
C ASP A 30 -8.81 6.17 -22.42
N CYS A 31 -9.76 6.22 -21.52
CA CYS A 31 -9.79 5.30 -20.40
C CYS A 31 -10.01 3.84 -20.82
N GLU A 32 -10.73 3.59 -21.91
CA GLU A 32 -10.90 2.23 -22.43
C GLU A 32 -9.56 1.61 -22.81
N SER A 33 -8.77 2.32 -23.59
CA SER A 33 -7.45 1.88 -24.05
C SER A 33 -6.50 1.65 -22.86
N GLU A 34 -6.54 2.55 -21.87
CA GLU A 34 -5.69 2.43 -20.67
C GLU A 34 -6.12 1.26 -19.78
N PHE A 35 -7.41 1.06 -19.59
CA PHE A 35 -7.95 -0.08 -18.86
C PHE A 35 -7.50 -1.41 -19.49
N ILE A 36 -7.63 -1.55 -20.81
CA ILE A 36 -7.19 -2.75 -21.55
C ILE A 36 -5.68 -2.96 -21.37
N SER A 37 -4.89 -1.90 -21.48
CA SER A 37 -3.44 -1.95 -21.30
C SER A 37 -3.05 -2.42 -19.90
N VAL A 38 -3.63 -1.82 -18.85
CA VAL A 38 -3.36 -2.20 -17.45
C VAL A 38 -3.80 -3.63 -17.17
N LYS A 39 -4.99 -4.02 -17.63
CA LYS A 39 -5.47 -5.39 -17.48
C LYS A 39 -4.49 -6.39 -18.09
N SER A 40 -4.12 -6.20 -19.36
CA SER A 40 -3.20 -7.11 -20.05
C SER A 40 -1.82 -7.14 -19.37
N PHE A 41 -1.35 -5.97 -18.90
CA PHE A 41 -0.10 -5.87 -18.16
C PHE A 41 -0.13 -6.70 -16.87
N ILE A 42 -1.21 -6.64 -16.09
CA ILE A 42 -1.36 -7.38 -14.84
C ILE A 42 -1.48 -8.88 -15.11
N GLU A 43 -2.25 -9.29 -16.11
CA GLU A 43 -2.40 -10.71 -16.50
C GLU A 43 -1.06 -11.36 -16.86
N GLU A 44 -0.15 -10.58 -17.44
CA GLU A 44 1.17 -11.06 -17.85
C GLU A 44 2.24 -10.94 -16.76
N ASN A 45 2.26 -9.84 -16.01
CA ASN A 45 3.44 -9.44 -15.23
C ASN A 45 3.25 -9.50 -13.71
N TYR A 46 2.02 -9.56 -13.21
CA TYR A 46 1.76 -9.68 -11.77
C TYR A 46 1.95 -11.12 -11.29
N ALA A 47 2.86 -11.31 -10.32
CA ALA A 47 3.24 -12.64 -9.84
C ALA A 47 2.09 -13.43 -9.18
N GLY A 48 1.06 -12.73 -8.69
CA GLY A 48 -0.12 -13.33 -8.04
C GLY A 48 -1.27 -13.66 -8.98
N PHE A 49 -1.20 -13.31 -10.26
CA PHE A 49 -2.35 -13.43 -11.16
C PHE A 49 -2.95 -14.84 -11.19
N ASN A 50 -2.14 -15.85 -11.39
CA ASN A 50 -2.60 -17.26 -11.51
C ASN A 50 -3.10 -17.84 -10.18
N ASP A 51 -2.66 -17.33 -9.04
CA ASP A 51 -3.19 -17.74 -7.73
C ASP A 51 -4.56 -17.10 -7.48
N LYS A 52 -4.71 -15.82 -7.84
CA LYS A 52 -5.92 -15.03 -7.60
C LYS A 52 -7.02 -15.27 -8.65
N VAL A 53 -6.65 -15.66 -9.89
CA VAL A 53 -7.58 -15.96 -10.99
C VAL A 53 -7.43 -17.41 -11.42
N SER A 54 -8.03 -18.31 -10.65
CA SER A 54 -8.07 -19.76 -10.91
C SER A 54 -9.26 -20.15 -11.79
N ASN A 55 -9.33 -21.41 -12.17
CA ASN A 55 -10.49 -21.96 -12.91
C ASN A 55 -11.81 -21.82 -12.14
N VAL A 56 -11.75 -21.76 -10.79
CA VAL A 56 -12.95 -21.67 -9.93
C VAL A 56 -13.62 -20.30 -10.03
N ASN A 57 -12.82 -19.23 -10.09
CA ASN A 57 -13.33 -17.85 -10.08
C ASN A 57 -13.14 -17.10 -11.41
N ARG A 58 -12.68 -17.77 -12.46
CA ARG A 58 -12.45 -17.18 -13.80
C ARG A 58 -13.69 -16.47 -14.34
N ASN A 59 -14.87 -17.07 -14.18
CA ASN A 59 -16.10 -16.48 -14.66
C ASN A 59 -16.45 -15.19 -13.89
N THR A 60 -16.20 -15.14 -12.58
CA THR A 60 -16.41 -13.95 -11.74
C THR A 60 -15.46 -12.83 -12.18
N TYR A 61 -14.18 -13.16 -12.39
CA TYR A 61 -13.20 -12.21 -12.92
C TYR A 61 -13.59 -11.67 -14.29
N SER A 62 -13.99 -12.56 -15.24
CA SER A 62 -14.39 -12.15 -16.59
C SER A 62 -15.65 -11.27 -16.59
N LYS A 63 -16.59 -11.53 -15.67
CA LYS A 63 -17.76 -10.66 -15.52
C LYS A 63 -17.34 -9.28 -15.03
N LEU A 64 -16.53 -9.21 -13.97
CA LEU A 64 -16.01 -7.94 -13.45
C LEU A 64 -15.25 -7.16 -14.53
N GLU A 65 -14.37 -7.83 -15.27
CA GLU A 65 -13.64 -7.24 -16.38
C GLU A 65 -14.56 -6.59 -17.41
N ASN A 66 -15.60 -7.31 -17.85
CA ASN A 66 -16.55 -6.78 -18.82
C ASN A 66 -17.35 -5.59 -18.28
N ASP A 67 -17.80 -5.65 -17.02
CA ASP A 67 -18.54 -4.56 -16.38
C ASP A 67 -17.66 -3.30 -16.26
N LEU A 68 -16.40 -3.46 -15.84
CA LEU A 68 -15.45 -2.36 -15.73
C LEU A 68 -14.99 -1.82 -17.10
N LEU A 69 -14.89 -2.65 -18.13
CA LEU A 69 -14.62 -2.20 -19.49
C LEU A 69 -15.75 -1.28 -20.00
N GLN A 70 -17.02 -1.63 -19.74
CA GLN A 70 -18.14 -0.74 -20.09
C GLN A 70 -18.09 0.57 -19.28
N GLN A 71 -17.69 0.49 -18.02
CA GLN A 71 -17.51 1.69 -17.19
C GLN A 71 -16.37 2.56 -17.73
N ALA A 72 -15.21 1.98 -18.14
CA ALA A 72 -14.09 2.69 -18.72
C ALA A 72 -14.49 3.48 -19.99
N LYS A 73 -15.33 2.91 -20.85
CA LYS A 73 -15.88 3.59 -22.05
C LYS A 73 -16.68 4.86 -21.72
N SER A 74 -17.25 4.92 -20.53
CA SER A 74 -18.08 6.06 -20.11
C SER A 74 -17.30 7.03 -19.18
N ALA A 75 -16.03 6.77 -18.89
CA ALA A 75 -15.23 7.63 -18.03
C ALA A 75 -14.96 8.99 -18.66
N SER A 76 -15.46 10.04 -18.02
CA SER A 76 -15.37 11.43 -18.49
C SER A 76 -14.23 12.22 -17.86
N SER A 77 -13.45 11.61 -16.97
CA SER A 77 -12.32 12.25 -16.27
C SER A 77 -11.26 11.23 -15.86
N ASP A 78 -10.04 11.71 -15.61
CA ASP A 78 -8.95 10.91 -15.09
C ASP A 78 -9.32 10.25 -13.75
N ASN A 79 -10.08 10.92 -12.88
CA ASN A 79 -10.50 10.37 -11.59
C ASN A 79 -11.44 9.16 -11.76
N TYR A 80 -12.34 9.20 -12.74
CA TYR A 80 -13.22 8.07 -13.01
C TYR A 80 -12.49 6.93 -13.70
N CYS A 81 -11.50 7.22 -14.55
CA CYS A 81 -10.61 6.22 -15.09
C CYS A 81 -9.79 5.56 -13.96
N TYR A 82 -9.23 6.37 -13.07
CA TYR A 82 -8.53 5.89 -11.87
C TYR A 82 -9.41 4.97 -11.03
N PHE A 83 -10.65 5.39 -10.74
CA PHE A 83 -11.61 4.58 -9.99
C PHE A 83 -11.86 3.23 -10.66
N THR A 84 -12.08 3.21 -11.97
CA THR A 84 -12.38 1.99 -12.73
C THR A 84 -11.20 1.03 -12.71
N ILE A 85 -10.00 1.52 -13.00
CA ILE A 85 -8.79 0.68 -13.02
C ILE A 85 -8.45 0.20 -11.60
N GLN A 86 -8.51 1.09 -10.58
CA GLN A 86 -8.23 0.68 -9.21
C GLN A 86 -9.25 -0.35 -8.69
N THR A 87 -10.50 -0.28 -9.13
CA THR A 87 -11.51 -1.30 -8.81
C THR A 87 -11.12 -2.68 -9.36
N LEU A 88 -10.55 -2.75 -10.57
CA LEU A 88 -9.98 -4.00 -11.11
C LEU A 88 -8.82 -4.49 -10.23
N LEU A 89 -7.90 -3.60 -9.85
CA LEU A 89 -6.75 -3.97 -9.04
C LEU A 89 -7.15 -4.45 -7.64
N ASN A 90 -8.19 -3.86 -7.06
CA ASN A 90 -8.72 -4.26 -5.75
C ASN A 90 -9.28 -5.70 -5.74
N TYR A 91 -9.69 -6.23 -6.90
CA TYR A 91 -10.12 -7.64 -7.02
C TYR A 91 -9.07 -8.63 -6.52
N PHE A 92 -7.79 -8.31 -6.71
CA PHE A 92 -6.67 -9.19 -6.35
C PHE A 92 -6.36 -9.18 -4.85
N ASN A 93 -6.93 -8.24 -4.10
CA ASN A 93 -6.68 -8.07 -2.66
C ASN A 93 -5.17 -8.14 -2.30
N ASP A 94 -4.35 -7.39 -3.04
CA ASP A 94 -2.92 -7.20 -2.82
C ASP A 94 -2.65 -5.69 -2.72
N GLY A 95 -2.26 -5.20 -1.54
CA GLY A 95 -2.01 -3.78 -1.31
C GLY A 95 -0.81 -3.20 -2.08
N HIS A 96 0.05 -4.03 -2.66
CA HIS A 96 1.11 -3.60 -3.57
C HIS A 96 0.60 -3.34 -5.00
N LEU A 97 -0.58 -3.89 -5.35
CA LEU A 97 -1.20 -3.74 -6.66
C LEU A 97 -2.11 -2.52 -6.67
N ARG A 98 -1.59 -1.36 -7.08
CA ARG A 98 -2.28 -0.08 -6.95
C ARG A 98 -1.85 0.96 -7.96
N LEU A 99 -2.73 1.91 -8.22
CA LEU A 99 -2.38 3.15 -8.92
C LEU A 99 -1.83 4.18 -7.94
N ILE A 100 -0.78 4.87 -8.34
CA ILE A 100 -0.12 5.94 -7.62
C ILE A 100 -0.18 7.20 -8.47
N VAL A 101 -0.59 8.32 -7.88
CA VAL A 101 -0.65 9.59 -8.60
C VAL A 101 0.76 10.06 -8.96
N ASN A 102 1.01 10.36 -10.23
CA ASN A 102 2.27 10.92 -10.70
C ASN A 102 2.25 12.45 -10.53
N PRO A 103 2.95 13.01 -9.55
CA PRO A 103 2.89 14.44 -9.27
C PRO A 103 3.41 15.32 -10.40
N LYS A 104 4.13 14.74 -11.38
CA LYS A 104 4.66 15.46 -12.56
C LYS A 104 3.62 15.60 -13.69
N LYS A 105 2.57 14.78 -13.66
CA LYS A 105 1.54 14.73 -14.71
C LYS A 105 0.18 15.28 -14.24
N THR A 106 0.00 15.57 -12.94
CA THR A 106 -1.26 16.11 -12.45
C THR A 106 -1.49 17.52 -12.99
N ASN A 107 -2.43 17.64 -13.90
CA ASN A 107 -3.09 18.90 -14.12
C ASN A 107 -4.05 19.10 -12.95
N ASN A 108 -4.00 20.25 -12.26
CA ASN A 108 -5.01 20.63 -11.28
C ASN A 108 -6.38 20.70 -11.98
N SER A 109 -7.05 19.56 -12.11
CA SER A 109 -8.46 19.57 -12.51
C SER A 109 -9.22 20.28 -11.41
N ALA A 110 -10.03 21.26 -11.78
CA ALA A 110 -10.85 21.99 -10.81
C ALA A 110 -11.69 20.98 -10.03
N THR A 111 -11.64 21.07 -8.70
CA THR A 111 -12.47 20.24 -7.82
C THR A 111 -13.94 20.51 -8.13
N GLU A 112 -14.72 19.46 -8.31
CA GLU A 112 -16.17 19.58 -8.53
C GLU A 112 -16.81 20.33 -7.36
N THR A 113 -17.73 21.25 -7.69
CA THR A 113 -18.45 22.05 -6.69
C THR A 113 -19.95 21.84 -6.87
N ILE A 114 -20.63 21.54 -5.76
CA ILE A 114 -22.10 21.35 -5.67
C ILE A 114 -22.63 22.34 -4.63
N SER A 115 -23.52 23.21 -5.05
CA SER A 115 -24.18 24.18 -4.15
C SER A 115 -25.35 23.53 -3.45
N LEU A 116 -25.39 23.60 -2.12
CA LEU A 116 -26.50 23.14 -1.29
C LEU A 116 -27.20 24.34 -0.66
N SER A 117 -28.55 24.31 -0.64
CA SER A 117 -29.33 25.33 0.04
C SER A 117 -29.28 25.15 1.58
N SER A 118 -29.53 26.20 2.32
CA SER A 118 -29.63 26.12 3.79
C SER A 118 -30.75 25.18 4.25
N GLU A 119 -31.83 25.10 3.49
CA GLU A 119 -32.96 24.19 3.73
C GLU A 119 -32.50 22.73 3.58
N THR A 120 -31.78 22.40 2.49
CA THR A 120 -31.22 21.05 2.26
C THR A 120 -30.26 20.65 3.39
N ILE A 121 -29.40 21.55 3.82
CA ILE A 121 -28.46 21.28 4.93
C ILE A 121 -29.25 21.01 6.23
N ALA A 122 -30.30 21.78 6.52
CA ALA A 122 -31.14 21.57 7.70
C ALA A 122 -31.87 20.22 7.67
N GLU A 123 -32.40 19.81 6.50
CA GLU A 123 -33.00 18.50 6.31
C GLU A 123 -31.99 17.37 6.55
N LEU A 124 -30.74 17.51 6.09
CA LEU A 124 -29.69 16.53 6.29
C LEU A 124 -29.25 16.42 7.75
N HIS A 125 -29.30 17.51 8.52
CA HIS A 125 -29.07 17.46 9.97
C HIS A 125 -30.18 16.69 10.71
N ALA A 126 -31.40 16.69 10.17
CA ALA A 126 -32.55 15.99 10.76
C ALA A 126 -32.61 14.48 10.39
N LYS A 127 -31.76 14.01 9.45
CA LYS A 127 -31.73 12.61 9.02
C LYS A 127 -31.38 11.65 10.16
N SER A 128 -32.08 10.53 10.21
CA SER A 128 -31.84 9.47 11.20
C SER A 128 -30.40 8.93 11.14
N ALA A 129 -29.90 8.46 12.28
CA ALA A 129 -28.62 7.77 12.36
C ALA A 129 -28.55 6.49 11.46
N THR A 130 -29.69 5.92 11.12
CA THR A 130 -29.79 4.73 10.24
C THR A 130 -29.86 5.07 8.75
N ASP A 131 -30.01 6.34 8.38
CA ASP A 131 -29.96 6.81 6.99
C ASP A 131 -28.51 7.07 6.60
N ILE A 132 -28.06 6.63 5.42
CA ILE A 132 -26.68 6.92 4.97
C ILE A 132 -26.51 8.41 4.63
N GLU A 133 -27.55 9.08 4.11
CA GLU A 133 -27.51 10.52 3.88
C GLU A 133 -27.52 11.29 5.20
N GLY A 134 -26.89 12.44 5.23
CA GLY A 134 -26.85 13.29 6.40
C GLY A 134 -25.54 14.07 6.56
N ILE A 135 -25.35 14.64 7.70
CA ILE A 135 -24.14 15.42 8.02
C ILE A 135 -23.12 14.53 8.73
N TYR A 136 -21.87 14.63 8.27
CA TYR A 136 -20.72 13.91 8.80
C TYR A 136 -19.64 14.90 9.19
N THR A 137 -19.03 14.70 10.34
CA THR A 137 -17.97 15.58 10.85
C THR A 137 -16.71 14.77 11.14
N THR A 138 -15.54 15.31 10.80
CA THR A 138 -14.27 14.66 11.16
C THR A 138 -14.05 14.73 12.68
N ILE A 139 -13.33 13.71 13.22
CA ILE A 139 -12.96 13.66 14.65
C ILE A 139 -12.23 14.93 15.07
N SER A 140 -11.35 15.46 14.22
CA SER A 140 -10.62 16.72 14.43
C SER A 140 -11.48 17.98 14.28
N LYS A 141 -12.74 17.84 13.85
CA LYS A 141 -13.63 18.96 13.47
C LYS A 141 -13.04 19.88 12.38
N SER A 142 -12.11 19.36 11.58
CA SER A 142 -11.50 20.11 10.46
C SER A 142 -12.41 20.24 9.26
N TYR A 143 -13.30 19.27 9.08
CA TYR A 143 -14.27 19.24 7.97
C TYR A 143 -15.63 18.81 8.47
N GLU A 144 -16.67 19.37 7.87
CA GLU A 144 -18.04 18.89 7.88
C GLU A 144 -18.49 18.69 6.43
N ILE A 145 -19.14 17.58 6.14
CA ILE A 145 -19.70 17.29 4.84
C ILE A 145 -21.17 16.89 4.93
N ALA A 146 -21.92 17.26 3.90
CA ALA A 146 -23.23 16.71 3.61
C ALA A 146 -23.08 15.53 2.67
N LEU A 147 -23.41 14.32 3.11
CA LEU A 147 -23.49 13.14 2.24
C LEU A 147 -24.89 13.09 1.64
N ILE A 148 -24.97 13.20 0.31
CA ILE A 148 -26.24 13.25 -0.43
C ILE A 148 -26.24 12.23 -1.57
N LYS A 149 -27.40 11.77 -1.96
CA LYS A 149 -27.59 10.93 -3.13
C LYS A 149 -27.28 11.71 -4.41
N ASN A 150 -26.39 11.16 -5.24
CA ASN A 150 -26.00 11.77 -6.52
C ASN A 150 -25.58 10.66 -7.49
N GLN A 151 -26.56 10.06 -8.16
CA GLN A 151 -26.34 8.87 -9.00
C GLN A 151 -25.72 9.20 -10.35
N THR A 152 -24.57 8.59 -10.60
CA THR A 152 -23.88 8.52 -11.88
C THR A 152 -23.38 7.09 -12.11
N PRO A 153 -22.82 6.74 -13.27
CA PRO A 153 -22.18 5.43 -13.44
C PRO A 153 -21.09 5.13 -12.41
N PHE A 154 -20.46 6.17 -11.84
CA PHE A 154 -19.28 6.06 -10.97
C PHE A 154 -19.57 6.26 -9.48
N ARG A 155 -20.71 6.83 -9.13
CA ARG A 155 -21.10 7.08 -7.73
C ARG A 155 -22.59 7.02 -7.52
N ASP A 156 -23.00 6.71 -6.30
CA ASP A 156 -24.39 6.78 -5.84
C ASP A 156 -24.58 7.92 -4.83
N TYR A 157 -23.50 8.26 -4.10
CA TYR A 157 -23.50 9.34 -3.12
C TYR A 157 -22.27 10.23 -3.29
N VAL A 158 -22.39 11.49 -2.86
CA VAL A 158 -21.33 12.48 -2.86
C VAL A 158 -21.29 13.21 -1.52
N GLY A 159 -20.09 13.39 -0.97
CA GLY A 159 -19.86 14.18 0.25
C GLY A 159 -19.39 15.57 -0.11
N VAL A 160 -20.24 16.55 0.10
CA VAL A 160 -20.01 17.98 -0.21
C VAL A 160 -19.61 18.73 1.05
N ILE A 161 -18.55 19.49 1.04
CA ILE A 161 -18.11 20.28 2.19
C ILE A 161 -19.16 21.34 2.54
N THR A 162 -19.65 21.30 3.78
CA THR A 162 -20.55 22.32 4.35
C THR A 162 -19.84 23.26 5.30
N ALA A 163 -18.75 22.79 5.96
CA ALA A 163 -17.87 23.64 6.76
C ALA A 163 -16.43 23.10 6.76
N THR A 164 -15.46 24.00 6.78
CA THR A 164 -14.04 23.68 6.90
C THR A 164 -13.27 24.78 7.60
N ASN A 165 -12.23 24.41 8.36
CA ASN A 165 -11.27 25.35 8.95
C ASN A 165 -9.89 25.27 8.27
N THR A 166 -9.78 24.56 7.13
CA THR A 166 -8.55 24.44 6.34
C THR A 166 -8.54 25.45 5.20
N LYS A 167 -7.36 25.78 4.69
CA LYS A 167 -7.20 26.73 3.58
C LYS A 167 -7.25 26.08 2.21
N GLU A 168 -7.11 24.76 2.18
CA GLU A 168 -7.00 23.98 0.94
C GLU A 168 -8.36 23.62 0.36
N TRP A 169 -9.43 23.76 1.16
CA TRP A 169 -10.77 23.33 0.80
C TRP A 169 -11.80 24.43 1.04
N GLU A 170 -12.79 24.50 0.16
CA GLU A 170 -13.87 25.48 0.21
C GLU A 170 -15.25 24.79 0.36
N VAL A 171 -16.21 25.51 0.92
CA VAL A 171 -17.60 25.08 1.02
C VAL A 171 -18.15 24.84 -0.40
N GLY A 172 -18.89 23.75 -0.57
CA GLY A 172 -19.45 23.33 -1.83
C GLY A 172 -18.55 22.34 -2.61
N GLN A 173 -17.28 22.22 -2.29
CA GLN A 173 -16.39 21.29 -2.97
C GLN A 173 -16.69 19.82 -2.58
N VAL A 174 -16.57 18.91 -3.56
CA VAL A 174 -16.75 17.46 -3.38
C VAL A 174 -15.51 16.88 -2.71
N LYS A 175 -15.68 16.31 -1.51
CA LYS A 175 -14.61 15.74 -0.68
C LYS A 175 -14.50 14.22 -0.81
N LEU A 176 -15.62 13.55 -1.12
CA LEU A 176 -15.66 12.11 -1.34
C LEU A 176 -16.83 11.72 -2.24
N GLU A 177 -16.68 10.57 -2.86
CA GLU A 177 -17.68 9.94 -3.71
C GLU A 177 -17.82 8.48 -3.31
N LEU A 178 -19.04 7.92 -3.28
CA LEU A 178 -19.27 6.54 -2.89
C LEU A 178 -20.11 5.82 -3.94
N LYS A 179 -19.70 4.63 -4.33
CA LYS A 179 -20.41 3.68 -5.16
C LYS A 179 -20.79 2.47 -4.33
N HIS A 180 -22.06 2.19 -4.21
CA HIS A 180 -22.55 0.97 -3.57
C HIS A 180 -22.23 -0.25 -4.44
N ILE A 181 -21.70 -1.30 -3.82
CA ILE A 181 -21.36 -2.55 -4.50
C ILE A 181 -22.42 -3.59 -4.16
N GLU A 182 -22.45 -4.05 -2.91
CA GLU A 182 -23.44 -5.00 -2.39
C GLU A 182 -23.51 -4.94 -0.86
N GLY A 183 -24.68 -5.15 -0.28
CA GLY A 183 -24.86 -5.15 1.17
C GLY A 183 -24.37 -3.85 1.81
N ASP A 184 -23.43 -3.94 2.75
CA ASP A 184 -22.80 -2.80 3.40
C ASP A 184 -21.51 -2.32 2.70
N ASN A 185 -21.13 -2.94 1.56
CA ASN A 185 -19.87 -2.66 0.88
C ASN A 185 -20.01 -1.52 -0.14
N TYR A 186 -19.07 -0.60 -0.07
CA TYR A 186 -18.94 0.56 -0.95
C TYR A 186 -17.49 0.71 -1.43
N ASN A 187 -17.32 1.10 -2.69
CA ASN A 187 -16.06 1.67 -3.17
C ASN A 187 -16.23 3.18 -3.31
N GLY A 188 -15.15 3.93 -3.13
CA GLY A 188 -15.25 5.37 -3.25
C GLY A 188 -13.93 6.05 -3.59
N ILE A 189 -14.04 7.30 -4.01
CA ILE A 189 -12.92 8.21 -4.17
C ILE A 189 -12.92 9.15 -2.95
N TYR A 190 -11.83 9.14 -2.20
CA TYR A 190 -11.58 10.12 -1.15
C TYR A 190 -10.50 11.11 -1.62
N TYR A 191 -10.78 12.39 -1.57
CA TYR A 191 -9.80 13.40 -1.97
C TYR A 191 -8.99 13.85 -0.76
N LEU A 192 -7.66 13.72 -0.83
CA LEU A 192 -6.72 14.12 0.21
C LEU A 192 -6.74 15.65 0.43
N LYS A 193 -5.89 16.14 1.35
CA LYS A 193 -5.79 17.56 1.67
C LYS A 193 -5.38 18.40 0.45
N ASP A 194 -4.53 17.86 -0.42
CA ASP A 194 -4.03 18.47 -1.65
C ASP A 194 -4.88 18.14 -2.89
N HIS A 195 -6.10 17.63 -2.68
CA HIS A 195 -7.04 17.17 -3.72
C HIS A 195 -6.62 15.92 -4.49
N THR A 196 -5.54 15.26 -4.09
CA THR A 196 -5.16 13.96 -4.68
C THR A 196 -6.25 12.92 -4.41
N PRO A 197 -6.76 12.21 -5.44
CA PRO A 197 -7.74 11.14 -5.25
C PRO A 197 -7.11 9.88 -4.66
N GLU A 198 -7.80 9.24 -3.74
CA GLU A 198 -7.52 7.87 -3.27
C GLU A 198 -8.77 7.01 -3.44
N VAL A 199 -8.65 5.86 -4.10
CA VAL A 199 -9.74 4.88 -4.17
C VAL A 199 -9.67 3.97 -2.96
N LYS A 200 -10.78 3.85 -2.25
CA LYS A 200 -10.91 3.07 -1.01
C LYS A 200 -12.18 2.23 -1.04
N SER A 201 -12.13 1.10 -0.33
CA SER A 201 -13.31 0.28 -0.03
C SER A 201 -13.76 0.55 1.40
N TYR A 202 -15.07 0.61 1.61
CA TYR A 202 -15.71 0.90 2.88
C TYR A 202 -16.76 -0.15 3.24
N ILE A 203 -16.88 -0.47 4.52
CA ILE A 203 -18.03 -1.20 5.07
C ILE A 203 -18.84 -0.21 5.90
N LEU A 204 -20.02 0.16 5.38
CA LEU A 204 -20.86 1.19 5.97
C LEU A 204 -22.13 0.59 6.58
N LYS A 205 -22.06 0.23 7.86
CA LYS A 205 -23.17 -0.39 8.59
C LYS A 205 -24.19 0.66 9.06
N SER A 206 -25.48 0.37 8.85
CA SER A 206 -26.57 1.23 9.29
C SER A 206 -26.48 1.54 10.78
N GLY A 207 -26.59 2.81 11.15
CA GLY A 207 -26.50 3.30 12.53
C GLY A 207 -25.06 3.47 13.08
N GLN A 208 -24.05 3.05 12.29
CA GLN A 208 -22.63 3.14 12.65
C GLN A 208 -21.78 3.74 11.51
N TYR A 209 -22.37 4.64 10.74
CA TYR A 209 -21.71 5.20 9.56
C TYR A 209 -20.42 5.97 9.91
N ARG A 210 -19.33 5.45 9.41
CA ARG A 210 -18.00 6.09 9.48
C ARG A 210 -17.29 5.92 8.12
N ILE A 211 -16.83 7.03 7.57
CA ILE A 211 -16.11 7.07 6.30
C ILE A 211 -14.75 7.74 6.57
N ASP A 212 -13.68 6.95 6.62
CA ASP A 212 -12.37 7.40 7.14
C ASP A 212 -12.49 8.06 8.53
N ASN A 213 -12.17 9.36 8.58
CA ASN A 213 -12.25 10.18 9.79
C ASN A 213 -13.60 10.88 9.96
N PHE A 214 -14.51 10.72 9.00
CA PHE A 214 -15.85 11.30 9.08
C PHE A 214 -16.78 10.37 9.82
N ILE A 215 -17.46 10.90 10.81
CA ILE A 215 -18.47 10.21 11.62
C ILE A 215 -19.80 10.90 11.38
N LYS A 216 -20.83 10.14 11.12
CA LYS A 216 -22.19 10.68 10.96
C LYS A 216 -22.68 11.29 12.26
N ASN A 217 -23.21 12.50 12.21
CA ASN A 217 -23.79 13.17 13.36
C ASN A 217 -25.00 12.37 13.88
N GLY A 218 -25.10 12.24 15.21
CA GLY A 218 -26.18 11.47 15.86
C GLY A 218 -25.93 9.96 15.94
N THR A 219 -24.83 9.42 15.38
CA THR A 219 -24.44 8.03 15.65
C THR A 219 -23.82 7.94 17.03
N THR A 220 -24.18 6.88 17.77
CA THR A 220 -23.53 6.58 19.05
C THR A 220 -22.17 5.94 18.74
N THR A 221 -21.21 6.73 18.34
CA THR A 221 -19.84 6.24 18.28
C THR A 221 -19.38 6.12 19.73
N LEU A 222 -19.07 4.89 20.16
CA LEU A 222 -18.42 4.64 21.44
C LEU A 222 -16.97 5.18 21.43
N ILE A 223 -16.81 6.46 21.11
CA ILE A 223 -15.61 7.21 21.44
C ILE A 223 -15.88 7.80 22.83
N ASN A 224 -15.99 6.95 23.83
CA ASN A 224 -15.63 7.35 25.18
C ASN A 224 -14.09 7.44 25.21
N VAL A 225 -13.55 8.46 24.56
CA VAL A 225 -12.27 8.99 24.95
C VAL A 225 -12.55 9.65 26.30
N GLU A 226 -12.47 8.89 27.37
CA GLU A 226 -12.13 9.53 28.64
C GLU A 226 -10.84 10.30 28.34
N GLU A 227 -10.91 11.62 28.36
CA GLU A 227 -9.77 12.55 28.33
C GLU A 227 -8.96 12.39 29.63
N THR A 228 -8.52 11.19 29.90
CA THR A 228 -7.52 10.95 30.91
C THR A 228 -6.18 11.02 30.22
N GLU A 229 -5.35 12.00 30.66
CA GLU A 229 -3.97 12.16 30.21
C GLU A 229 -3.32 10.77 30.03
N PRO A 230 -2.76 10.45 28.86
CA PRO A 230 -2.13 9.15 28.65
C PRO A 230 -1.00 9.02 29.69
N PHE A 231 -0.94 7.89 30.36
CA PHE A 231 0.14 7.57 31.31
C PHE A 231 1.52 7.73 30.66
N PHE A 232 1.60 7.53 29.34
CA PHE A 232 2.79 7.68 28.54
C PHE A 232 2.65 8.88 27.59
N LYS A 233 3.29 10.01 27.93
CA LYS A 233 3.18 11.30 27.19
C LYS A 233 3.49 11.22 25.70
N ASN A 234 4.32 10.26 25.27
CA ASN A 234 4.76 10.13 23.88
C ASN A 234 4.01 9.05 23.09
N GLU A 235 2.95 8.44 23.62
CA GLU A 235 2.16 7.43 22.90
C GLU A 235 1.66 7.95 21.55
N ASN A 236 1.25 9.20 21.49
CA ASN A 236 0.77 9.88 20.28
C ASN A 236 1.85 10.72 19.59
N SER A 237 3.14 10.47 19.88
CA SER A 237 4.24 11.21 19.27
C SER A 237 4.26 11.09 17.76
N THR A 238 4.48 12.21 17.05
CA THR A 238 4.69 12.26 15.59
C THR A 238 6.10 11.79 15.17
N LYS A 239 7.03 11.58 16.12
CA LYS A 239 8.38 11.10 15.82
C LYS A 239 8.33 9.69 15.23
N VAL A 240 9.03 9.48 14.12
CA VAL A 240 9.05 8.19 13.42
C VAL A 240 9.86 7.15 14.18
N VAL A 241 11.03 7.51 14.73
CA VAL A 241 11.91 6.59 15.47
C VAL A 241 12.40 7.27 16.74
N PHE A 242 12.11 6.68 17.90
CA PHE A 242 12.64 7.13 19.18
C PHE A 242 12.63 6.03 20.25
N TYR A 243 13.40 6.25 21.30
CA TYR A 243 13.48 5.43 22.50
C TYR A 243 13.08 6.26 23.72
N GLU A 244 12.41 5.62 24.68
CA GLU A 244 12.08 6.21 25.97
C GLU A 244 12.03 5.15 27.06
N ASP A 245 12.34 5.51 28.31
CA ASP A 245 12.11 4.66 29.47
C ASP A 245 10.65 4.86 29.93
N VAL A 246 9.83 3.80 29.90
CA VAL A 246 8.45 3.88 30.45
C VAL A 246 8.50 3.94 31.98
N ASN A 247 9.34 3.08 32.56
CA ASN A 247 9.66 3.02 33.99
C ASN A 247 11.02 2.32 34.18
N ASP A 248 11.41 2.05 35.43
CA ASP A 248 12.70 1.41 35.74
C ASP A 248 12.86 0.02 35.12
N SER A 249 11.77 -0.72 34.90
CA SER A 249 11.79 -2.08 34.38
C SER A 249 11.43 -2.21 32.91
N THR A 250 10.92 -1.16 32.26
CA THR A 250 10.36 -1.24 30.90
C THR A 250 10.95 -0.19 29.96
N ALA A 251 11.54 -0.65 28.87
CA ALA A 251 11.97 0.17 27.74
C ALA A 251 10.87 0.27 26.68
N TYR A 252 10.81 1.39 25.98
CA TYR A 252 9.93 1.62 24.82
C TYR A 252 10.74 2.06 23.63
N LEU A 253 10.52 1.40 22.50
CA LEU A 253 11.15 1.71 21.21
C LEU A 253 10.07 1.83 20.13
N ARG A 254 9.91 3.02 19.58
CA ARG A 254 8.97 3.29 18.48
C ARG A 254 9.66 3.33 17.15
N ILE A 255 9.08 2.63 16.15
CA ILE A 255 9.54 2.64 14.75
C ILE A 255 8.32 2.62 13.83
N LYS A 256 7.90 3.79 13.34
CA LYS A 256 6.72 3.97 12.48
C LYS A 256 6.97 3.68 11.00
N SER A 257 8.21 3.38 10.59
CA SER A 257 8.52 3.09 9.19
C SER A 257 9.83 2.33 9.07
N PHE A 258 9.85 1.31 8.21
CA PHE A 258 11.05 0.63 7.76
C PHE A 258 11.56 1.16 6.41
N ASP A 259 11.10 2.33 5.97
CA ASP A 259 11.68 3.02 4.82
C ASP A 259 13.20 3.18 5.01
N GLN A 260 13.98 2.87 3.97
CA GLN A 260 15.45 2.91 4.00
C GLN A 260 16.02 4.27 4.43
N ARG A 261 15.27 5.37 4.24
CA ARG A 261 15.65 6.72 4.69
C ARG A 261 15.84 6.79 6.21
N PHE A 262 15.17 5.93 6.96
CA PHE A 262 15.24 5.87 8.42
C PHE A 262 16.29 4.88 8.94
N PHE A 263 16.96 4.10 8.10
CA PHE A 263 17.94 3.08 8.51
C PHE A 263 19.00 3.61 9.47
N LYS A 264 19.68 4.70 9.09
CA LYS A 264 20.71 5.32 9.95
C LYS A 264 20.12 5.78 11.29
N LYS A 265 18.87 6.25 11.31
CA LYS A 265 18.18 6.69 12.53
C LYS A 265 17.86 5.51 13.43
N VAL A 266 17.35 4.41 12.88
CA VAL A 266 17.06 3.18 13.63
C VAL A 266 18.32 2.65 14.28
N ILE A 267 19.41 2.46 13.51
CA ILE A 267 20.71 2.03 14.05
C ILE A 267 21.18 2.96 15.18
N SER A 268 21.14 4.27 14.95
CA SER A 268 21.60 5.26 15.94
C SER A 268 20.81 5.19 17.24
N VAL A 269 19.48 5.08 17.15
CA VAL A 269 18.61 5.01 18.33
C VAL A 269 18.83 3.68 19.08
N VAL A 270 18.88 2.57 18.36
CA VAL A 270 19.11 1.25 18.95
C VAL A 270 20.48 1.18 19.62
N LYS A 271 21.56 1.50 18.94
CA LYS A 271 22.94 1.48 19.49
C LYS A 271 23.10 2.39 20.70
N LYS A 272 22.56 3.62 20.63
CA LYS A 272 22.65 4.57 21.74
C LYS A 272 21.99 4.03 23.03
N ASN A 273 20.94 3.24 22.90
CA ASN A 273 20.13 2.77 24.02
C ASN A 273 20.30 1.26 24.31
N GLU A 274 21.19 0.57 23.59
CA GLU A 274 21.39 -0.87 23.70
C GLU A 274 21.64 -1.33 25.15
N LYS A 275 22.57 -0.65 25.85
CA LYS A 275 22.85 -0.97 27.27
C LYS A 275 21.63 -0.84 28.16
N LYS A 276 20.80 0.18 27.93
CA LYS A 276 19.56 0.39 28.68
C LYS A 276 18.52 -0.70 28.36
N ILE A 277 18.35 -1.05 27.10
CA ILE A 277 17.45 -2.12 26.67
C ILE A 277 17.89 -3.43 27.31
N LYS A 278 19.20 -3.76 27.26
CA LYS A 278 19.79 -4.99 27.84
C LYS A 278 19.82 -5.00 29.36
N SER A 279 19.48 -3.94 30.06
CA SER A 279 19.37 -3.89 31.52
C SER A 279 17.94 -3.98 32.04
N LYS A 280 16.93 -3.95 31.17
CA LYS A 280 15.51 -3.93 31.55
C LYS A 280 14.84 -5.28 31.23
N PRO A 281 14.04 -5.84 32.16
CA PRO A 281 13.33 -7.10 31.92
C PRO A 281 12.26 -7.03 30.82
N TYR A 282 11.73 -5.85 30.53
CA TYR A 282 10.63 -5.66 29.57
C TYR A 282 11.00 -4.65 28.47
N LEU A 283 10.59 -4.96 27.23
CA LEU A 283 10.71 -4.08 26.10
C LEU A 283 9.36 -3.99 25.36
N ILE A 284 8.95 -2.80 25.00
CA ILE A 284 7.85 -2.54 24.09
C ILE A 284 8.43 -2.06 22.78
N ILE A 285 8.19 -2.79 21.69
CA ILE A 285 8.52 -2.38 20.32
C ILE A 285 7.21 -1.96 19.66
N ASP A 286 7.05 -0.68 19.40
CA ASP A 286 5.84 -0.14 18.80
C ASP A 286 6.06 0.13 17.30
N VAL A 287 5.46 -0.75 16.46
CA VAL A 287 5.50 -0.65 15.00
C VAL A 287 4.13 -0.25 14.41
N ARG A 288 3.21 0.24 15.21
CA ARG A 288 1.93 0.74 14.70
C ARG A 288 2.14 1.83 13.66
N TYR A 289 1.29 1.85 12.61
CA TYR A 289 1.39 2.73 11.44
C TYR A 289 2.64 2.49 10.58
N ASN A 290 3.29 1.34 10.70
CA ASN A 290 4.47 1.02 9.90
C ASN A 290 4.07 0.20 8.66
N GLY A 291 3.87 0.87 7.52
CA GLY A 291 3.55 0.24 6.24
C GLY A 291 4.71 -0.52 5.58
N GLY A 292 5.82 -0.77 6.31
CA GLY A 292 6.96 -1.51 5.79
C GLY A 292 8.06 -0.63 5.19
N GLY A 293 8.77 -1.17 4.20
CA GLY A 293 9.92 -0.54 3.54
C GLY A 293 10.97 -1.55 3.11
N SER A 294 12.07 -1.65 3.85
CA SER A 294 13.19 -2.57 3.55
C SER A 294 13.56 -3.39 4.76
N ASP A 295 13.76 -4.69 4.58
CA ASP A 295 13.99 -5.66 5.65
C ASP A 295 15.24 -5.34 6.46
N PHE A 296 16.32 -4.87 5.83
CA PHE A 296 17.54 -4.51 6.54
C PHE A 296 17.34 -3.39 7.59
N VAL A 297 16.21 -2.66 7.54
CA VAL A 297 15.96 -1.59 8.52
C VAL A 297 15.58 -2.14 9.89
N TYR A 298 14.92 -3.31 9.96
CA TYR A 298 14.60 -3.95 11.23
C TYR A 298 15.71 -4.89 11.75
N GLU A 299 16.72 -5.26 10.96
CA GLU A 299 17.80 -6.13 11.40
C GLU A 299 18.42 -5.75 12.76
N PRO A 300 18.60 -4.44 13.11
CA PRO A 300 19.11 -4.06 14.42
C PRO A 300 18.26 -4.48 15.61
N LEU A 301 17.00 -4.91 15.37
CA LEU A 301 16.09 -5.38 16.41
C LEU A 301 16.24 -6.88 16.69
N LEU A 302 16.71 -7.66 15.72
CA LEU A 302 16.79 -9.11 15.77
C LEU A 302 17.54 -9.63 16.99
N PRO A 303 18.69 -9.06 17.44
CA PRO A 303 19.42 -9.55 18.61
C PRO A 303 18.59 -9.52 19.91
N PHE A 304 17.66 -8.55 20.05
CA PHE A 304 16.84 -8.46 21.25
C PHE A 304 15.73 -9.51 21.31
N ILE A 305 15.20 -9.88 20.14
CA ILE A 305 14.12 -10.87 20.03
C ILE A 305 14.64 -12.30 19.87
N TYR A 306 15.91 -12.50 19.57
CA TYR A 306 16.47 -13.81 19.26
C TYR A 306 16.44 -14.76 20.48
N THR A 307 15.88 -15.97 20.28
CA THR A 307 15.84 -17.06 21.28
C THR A 307 16.17 -18.44 20.69
N ASN A 308 16.06 -18.60 19.39
CA ASN A 308 16.23 -19.85 18.65
C ASN A 308 16.51 -19.52 17.18
N PRO A 309 17.01 -20.49 16.39
CA PRO A 309 17.23 -20.27 14.95
C PRO A 309 16.00 -19.70 14.24
N ILE A 310 16.20 -18.60 13.51
CA ILE A 310 15.17 -17.89 12.76
C ILE A 310 15.02 -18.54 11.39
N LYS A 311 13.83 -18.99 11.07
CA LYS A 311 13.49 -19.52 9.75
C LYS A 311 12.84 -18.42 8.91
N SER A 312 13.35 -18.21 7.71
CA SER A 312 12.78 -17.31 6.70
C SER A 312 12.38 -18.11 5.47
N ILE A 313 11.17 -17.87 4.99
CA ILE A 313 10.64 -18.50 3.77
C ILE A 313 11.03 -17.63 2.57
N GLY A 314 11.53 -18.24 1.52
CA GLY A 314 11.96 -17.55 0.33
C GLY A 314 10.82 -17.13 -0.59
N VAL A 315 11.20 -16.48 -1.68
CA VAL A 315 10.30 -16.00 -2.71
C VAL A 315 10.76 -16.43 -4.11
N ASP A 316 9.80 -16.60 -4.99
CA ASP A 316 10.00 -16.84 -6.41
C ASP A 316 9.64 -15.58 -7.20
N VAL A 317 10.41 -15.24 -8.24
CA VAL A 317 10.12 -14.09 -9.12
C VAL A 317 9.46 -14.57 -10.40
N LEU A 318 8.43 -13.87 -10.87
CA LEU A 318 7.82 -14.12 -12.16
C LEU A 318 8.72 -13.56 -13.27
N SER A 319 9.24 -14.43 -14.14
CA SER A 319 10.18 -14.09 -15.20
C SER A 319 9.45 -13.74 -16.49
N THR A 320 9.04 -12.49 -16.63
CA THR A 320 8.55 -11.94 -17.90
C THR A 320 9.54 -10.92 -18.46
N PRO A 321 9.46 -10.57 -19.76
CA PRO A 321 10.32 -9.53 -20.34
C PRO A 321 10.27 -8.22 -19.57
N GLU A 322 9.09 -7.75 -19.19
CA GLU A 322 8.92 -6.51 -18.43
C GLU A 322 9.49 -6.62 -17.01
N ASN A 323 9.26 -7.76 -16.33
CA ASN A 323 9.83 -7.96 -15.01
C ASN A 323 11.37 -7.98 -15.05
N ILE A 324 11.98 -8.61 -16.05
CA ILE A 324 13.43 -8.58 -16.27
C ILE A 324 13.92 -7.13 -16.42
N LEU A 325 13.24 -6.33 -17.25
CA LEU A 325 13.56 -4.92 -17.45
C LEU A 325 13.40 -4.12 -16.16
N SER A 326 12.33 -4.37 -15.39
CA SER A 326 12.06 -3.67 -14.14
C SER A 326 13.14 -3.96 -13.07
N TRP A 327 13.64 -5.19 -13.01
CA TRP A 327 14.75 -5.56 -12.13
C TRP A 327 16.08 -4.95 -12.61
N GLN A 328 16.33 -4.87 -13.94
CA GLN A 328 17.50 -4.19 -14.49
C GLN A 328 17.49 -2.70 -14.17
N ARG A 329 16.33 -2.02 -14.26
CA ARG A 329 16.18 -0.60 -13.88
C ARG A 329 16.65 -0.29 -12.45
N VAL A 330 16.47 -1.22 -11.51
CA VAL A 330 16.99 -1.04 -10.13
C VAL A 330 18.51 -0.84 -10.11
N ILE A 331 19.23 -1.55 -10.96
CA ILE A 331 20.69 -1.39 -11.09
C ILE A 331 21.03 -0.07 -11.79
N ASP A 332 20.35 0.19 -12.90
CA ASP A 332 20.68 1.33 -13.78
C ASP A 332 20.38 2.69 -13.13
N GLU A 333 19.28 2.76 -12.36
CA GLU A 333 18.87 3.99 -11.65
C GLU A 333 19.62 4.21 -10.33
N ASN A 334 20.33 3.20 -9.82
CA ASN A 334 21.08 3.28 -8.57
C ASN A 334 22.57 3.00 -8.73
N PRO A 335 23.35 3.90 -9.36
CA PRO A 335 24.77 3.66 -9.66
C PRO A 335 25.66 3.50 -8.39
N LYS A 336 25.13 3.87 -7.22
CA LYS A 336 25.82 3.74 -5.91
C LYS A 336 25.43 2.48 -5.14
N LEU A 337 24.75 1.51 -5.77
CA LEU A 337 24.47 0.23 -5.11
C LEU A 337 25.75 -0.46 -4.66
N PRO A 338 25.79 -1.04 -3.44
CA PRO A 338 26.90 -1.89 -3.02
C PRO A 338 27.11 -3.04 -4.02
N GLU A 339 28.37 -3.38 -4.29
CA GLU A 339 28.73 -4.37 -5.31
C GLU A 339 28.09 -5.75 -5.05
N ASN A 340 28.03 -6.19 -3.80
CA ASN A 340 27.37 -7.43 -3.43
C ASN A 340 25.85 -7.43 -3.75
N VAL A 341 25.18 -6.28 -3.58
CA VAL A 341 23.77 -6.13 -3.94
C VAL A 341 23.58 -6.16 -5.46
N LYS A 342 24.45 -5.44 -6.18
CA LYS A 342 24.43 -5.44 -7.65
C LYS A 342 24.65 -6.84 -8.22
N ASN A 343 25.66 -7.56 -7.73
CA ASN A 343 25.94 -8.94 -8.16
C ASN A 343 24.76 -9.87 -7.91
N ARG A 344 24.07 -9.73 -6.75
CA ARG A 344 22.87 -10.50 -6.45
C ARG A 344 21.74 -10.19 -7.43
N LEU A 345 21.49 -8.92 -7.74
CA LEU A 345 20.46 -8.53 -8.72
C LEU A 345 20.80 -9.04 -10.11
N GLN A 346 22.06 -8.98 -10.54
CA GLN A 346 22.51 -9.53 -11.82
C GLN A 346 22.32 -11.05 -11.89
N TYR A 347 22.60 -11.77 -10.81
CA TYR A 347 22.32 -13.21 -10.73
C TYR A 347 20.84 -13.49 -10.87
N VAL A 348 19.95 -12.78 -10.16
CA VAL A 348 18.50 -12.93 -10.30
C VAL A 348 18.06 -12.71 -11.75
N ILE A 349 18.53 -11.63 -12.38
CA ILE A 349 18.21 -11.30 -13.76
C ILE A 349 18.70 -12.41 -14.72
N SER A 350 19.86 -13.01 -14.50
CA SER A 350 20.36 -14.12 -15.33
C SER A 350 19.44 -15.35 -15.20
N GLN A 351 19.04 -15.71 -13.99
CA GLN A 351 18.12 -16.82 -13.74
C GLN A 351 16.74 -16.58 -14.37
N MET A 352 16.23 -15.35 -14.32
CA MET A 352 14.99 -14.98 -15.00
C MET A 352 15.11 -15.18 -16.53
N LYS A 353 16.20 -14.72 -17.15
CA LYS A 353 16.44 -14.88 -18.60
C LYS A 353 16.53 -16.33 -19.04
N GLU A 354 17.06 -17.21 -18.19
CA GLU A 354 17.18 -18.65 -18.45
C GLU A 354 15.83 -19.39 -18.33
N ASN A 355 14.86 -18.80 -17.61
CA ASN A 355 13.56 -19.45 -17.31
C ASN A 355 12.38 -18.50 -17.65
N PRO A 356 12.15 -18.18 -18.93
CA PRO A 356 11.14 -17.22 -19.34
C PRO A 356 9.72 -17.69 -19.00
N ASN A 357 8.87 -16.76 -18.58
CA ASN A 357 7.46 -16.94 -18.23
C ASN A 357 7.19 -17.98 -17.12
N GLN A 358 8.15 -18.14 -16.20
CA GLN A 358 8.04 -19.04 -15.06
C GLN A 358 8.28 -18.30 -13.75
N LEU A 359 7.79 -18.87 -12.66
CA LEU A 359 8.21 -18.48 -11.31
C LEU A 359 9.60 -19.10 -11.06
N VAL A 360 10.58 -18.26 -10.79
CA VAL A 360 11.99 -18.63 -10.62
C VAL A 360 12.39 -18.39 -9.17
N ASN A 361 12.94 -19.42 -8.53
CA ASN A 361 13.47 -19.29 -7.17
C ASN A 361 14.66 -18.34 -7.15
N ILE A 362 14.53 -17.24 -6.40
CA ILE A 362 15.59 -16.24 -6.24
C ILE A 362 16.08 -16.10 -4.79
N VAL A 363 15.30 -16.57 -3.84
CA VAL A 363 15.64 -16.58 -2.42
C VAL A 363 15.24 -17.93 -1.83
N ASN A 364 16.22 -18.72 -1.44
CA ASN A 364 15.96 -19.98 -0.76
C ASN A 364 15.44 -19.74 0.66
N ASP A 365 14.75 -20.75 1.22
CA ASP A 365 14.46 -20.78 2.63
C ASP A 365 15.76 -20.82 3.41
N THR A 366 15.84 -20.05 4.46
CA THR A 366 17.05 -19.94 5.28
C THR A 366 16.74 -20.22 6.75
N THR A 367 17.78 -20.62 7.47
CA THR A 367 17.75 -20.69 8.93
C THR A 367 18.97 -19.95 9.46
N GLU A 368 18.73 -18.86 10.13
CA GLU A 368 19.80 -18.01 10.65
C GLU A 368 19.96 -18.22 12.15
N THR A 369 21.23 -18.28 12.61
CA THR A 369 21.59 -18.40 14.02
C THR A 369 22.41 -17.22 14.44
N MET A 370 22.12 -16.68 15.62
CA MET A 370 22.94 -15.65 16.26
C MET A 370 23.82 -16.28 17.34
N GLN A 371 24.98 -15.69 17.59
CA GLN A 371 25.98 -16.21 18.52
C GLN A 371 25.52 -16.13 20.00
N GLU A 372 24.66 -15.17 20.33
CA GLU A 372 24.28 -14.87 21.70
C GLU A 372 22.77 -14.70 21.84
N ILE A 373 22.23 -15.23 22.89
CA ILE A 373 20.85 -14.95 23.35
C ILE A 373 20.98 -13.99 24.55
N TYR A 374 20.46 -12.78 24.39
CA TYR A 374 20.51 -11.80 25.49
C TYR A 374 19.61 -12.24 26.65
N GLU A 375 20.12 -12.13 27.88
CA GLU A 375 19.31 -12.40 29.07
C GLU A 375 18.13 -11.46 29.19
N TYR A 376 18.34 -10.20 28.87
CA TYR A 376 17.31 -9.15 28.85
C TYR A 376 17.18 -8.53 27.46
N PRO A 377 15.98 -8.12 27.09
CA PRO A 377 14.68 -8.25 27.77
C PRO A 377 14.24 -9.69 27.93
N LYS A 378 13.52 -10.01 29.03
CA LYS A 378 12.90 -11.33 29.27
C LYS A 378 11.57 -11.49 28.52
N LYS A 379 10.78 -10.41 28.44
CA LYS A 379 9.54 -10.36 27.67
C LYS A 379 9.50 -9.11 26.80
N ILE A 380 8.96 -9.25 25.59
CA ILE A 380 8.88 -8.20 24.58
C ILE A 380 7.45 -8.14 24.04
N ALA A 381 6.79 -7.01 24.22
CA ALA A 381 5.53 -6.74 23.53
C ALA A 381 5.83 -6.03 22.19
N VAL A 382 5.32 -6.54 21.08
CA VAL A 382 5.33 -5.85 19.81
C VAL A 382 3.93 -5.33 19.54
N LEU A 383 3.78 -4.00 19.45
CA LEU A 383 2.49 -3.35 19.16
C LEU A 383 2.27 -3.23 17.66
N ILE A 384 1.13 -3.76 17.23
CA ILE A 384 0.75 -3.83 15.80
C ILE A 384 -0.66 -3.28 15.59
N ASP A 385 -0.93 -2.83 14.38
CA ASP A 385 -2.23 -2.35 13.94
C ASP A 385 -2.49 -2.70 12.46
N LYS A 386 -3.67 -2.37 11.96
CA LYS A 386 -4.09 -2.60 10.58
C LYS A 386 -3.23 -1.88 9.52
N ASP A 387 -2.41 -0.91 9.91
CA ASP A 387 -1.52 -0.18 9.01
C ASP A 387 -0.11 -0.80 8.94
N CYS A 388 0.15 -1.86 9.74
CA CYS A 388 1.38 -2.66 9.64
C CYS A 388 1.33 -3.53 8.38
N ALA A 389 2.30 -3.38 7.47
CA ALA A 389 2.31 -4.05 6.18
C ALA A 389 3.72 -4.41 5.69
N SER A 390 3.83 -5.34 4.73
CA SER A 390 5.04 -5.63 3.97
C SER A 390 6.24 -6.00 4.87
N SER A 391 7.38 -5.32 4.78
CA SER A 391 8.57 -5.60 5.62
C SER A 391 8.28 -5.56 7.13
N THR A 392 7.22 -4.86 7.57
CA THR A 392 6.78 -4.94 8.96
C THR A 392 6.21 -6.31 9.26
N GLU A 393 5.43 -6.88 8.37
CA GLU A 393 4.89 -8.23 8.52
C GLU A 393 5.99 -9.29 8.46
N GLU A 394 7.03 -9.11 7.62
CA GLU A 394 8.20 -9.99 7.62
C GLU A 394 8.94 -9.96 8.98
N PHE A 395 9.12 -8.75 9.55
CA PHE A 395 9.64 -8.61 10.92
C PHE A 395 8.75 -9.33 11.93
N LEU A 396 7.42 -9.24 11.82
CA LEU A 396 6.48 -9.90 12.75
C LEU A 396 6.50 -11.41 12.60
N LEU A 397 6.61 -11.97 11.39
CA LEU A 397 6.79 -13.40 11.17
C LEU A 397 8.08 -13.93 11.82
N THR A 398 9.14 -13.12 11.76
CA THR A 398 10.39 -13.39 12.47
C THR A 398 10.20 -13.30 13.99
N ALA A 399 9.58 -12.23 14.46
CA ALA A 399 9.36 -11.97 15.88
C ALA A 399 8.49 -13.05 16.57
N LYS A 400 7.47 -13.55 15.87
CA LYS A 400 6.59 -14.64 16.38
C LYS A 400 7.34 -15.94 16.67
N GLN A 401 8.51 -16.17 16.10
CA GLN A 401 9.32 -17.36 16.39
C GLN A 401 10.04 -17.26 17.74
N SER A 402 10.14 -16.06 18.31
CA SER A 402 10.80 -15.83 19.58
C SER A 402 9.95 -16.25 20.78
N GLN A 403 10.56 -16.93 21.75
CA GLN A 403 9.92 -17.28 23.04
C GLN A 403 9.69 -16.07 23.95
N LYS A 404 10.33 -14.92 23.66
CA LYS A 404 10.23 -13.68 24.46
C LYS A 404 9.12 -12.75 23.95
N VAL A 405 8.65 -12.95 22.70
CA VAL A 405 7.80 -11.98 22.01
C VAL A 405 6.33 -12.33 22.15
N VAL A 406 5.53 -11.29 22.36
CA VAL A 406 4.04 -11.32 22.29
C VAL A 406 3.61 -10.19 21.36
N LEU A 407 2.80 -10.51 20.38
CA LEU A 407 2.15 -9.51 19.53
C LEU A 407 0.87 -9.00 20.20
N MET A 408 0.70 -7.69 20.24
CA MET A 408 -0.44 -7.06 20.92
C MET A 408 -1.02 -5.96 20.03
N GLY A 409 -2.35 -5.89 19.90
CA GLY A 409 -3.01 -4.84 19.14
C GLY A 409 -4.11 -5.34 18.23
N GLU A 410 -4.07 -4.97 16.96
CA GLU A 410 -5.03 -5.38 15.93
C GLU A 410 -4.32 -6.20 14.84
N PRO A 411 -5.07 -7.00 14.05
CA PRO A 411 -4.50 -7.67 12.88
C PRO A 411 -3.85 -6.67 11.92
N THR A 412 -2.75 -7.11 11.29
CA THR A 412 -2.03 -6.30 10.29
C THR A 412 -2.77 -6.20 8.96
N ALA A 413 -2.21 -5.46 8.00
CA ALA A 413 -2.82 -5.22 6.70
C ALA A 413 -2.95 -6.49 5.83
N GLY A 414 -2.03 -7.46 5.97
CA GLY A 414 -1.97 -8.62 5.08
C GLY A 414 -1.50 -8.24 3.68
N VAL A 415 -0.26 -7.74 3.56
CA VAL A 415 0.33 -7.26 2.31
C VAL A 415 1.77 -7.75 2.22
N LEU A 416 1.98 -9.06 2.07
CA LEU A 416 3.33 -9.65 2.03
C LEU A 416 3.46 -10.91 1.17
N ASP A 417 2.36 -11.60 0.84
CA ASP A 417 2.42 -12.85 0.06
C ASP A 417 2.95 -12.61 -1.35
N TYR A 418 2.67 -11.44 -1.90
CA TYR A 418 3.28 -10.92 -3.11
C TYR A 418 4.08 -9.66 -2.78
N SER A 419 5.29 -9.57 -3.29
CA SER A 419 6.24 -8.52 -2.85
C SER A 419 7.18 -8.07 -3.98
N ASN A 420 8.26 -7.38 -3.60
CA ASN A 420 9.20 -6.77 -4.55
C ASN A 420 8.47 -5.90 -5.58
N MET A 421 7.64 -4.97 -5.05
CA MET A 421 6.86 -4.05 -5.87
C MET A 421 7.74 -3.30 -6.87
N ARG A 422 7.25 -3.22 -8.10
CA ARG A 422 7.79 -2.40 -9.19
C ARG A 422 6.75 -1.39 -9.62
N ILE A 423 7.21 -0.37 -10.31
CA ILE A 423 6.34 0.67 -10.85
C ILE A 423 6.53 0.79 -12.36
N THR A 424 5.44 1.03 -13.07
CA THR A 424 5.46 1.38 -14.48
C THR A 424 4.54 2.58 -14.74
N ASN A 425 4.97 3.51 -15.61
CA ASN A 425 4.15 4.67 -15.95
C ASN A 425 3.01 4.24 -16.87
N LEU A 426 1.83 4.77 -16.64
CA LEU A 426 0.75 4.69 -17.60
C LEU A 426 0.91 5.79 -18.65
N GLU A 427 0.60 5.46 -19.91
CA GLU A 427 0.87 6.37 -21.03
C GLU A 427 -0.11 7.54 -21.08
N CYS A 428 -1.38 7.23 -20.86
CA CYS A 428 -2.51 8.11 -21.11
C CYS A 428 -3.00 8.88 -19.89
N SER A 429 -2.59 8.49 -18.68
CA SER A 429 -3.08 9.09 -17.45
C SER A 429 -1.96 9.59 -16.53
N PRO A 430 -2.30 10.43 -15.55
CA PRO A 430 -1.33 10.89 -14.56
C PRO A 430 -1.03 9.83 -13.49
N PHE A 431 -1.20 8.54 -13.79
CA PHE A 431 -1.01 7.48 -12.81
C PHE A 431 0.21 6.62 -13.12
N ILE A 432 0.74 6.01 -12.08
CA ILE A 432 1.81 5.03 -12.10
C ILE A 432 1.20 3.74 -11.55
N LEU A 433 1.38 2.63 -12.25
CA LEU A 433 0.97 1.33 -11.77
C LEU A 433 2.06 0.74 -10.88
N GLY A 434 1.72 0.42 -9.63
CA GLY A 434 2.51 -0.42 -8.73
C GLY A 434 2.03 -1.86 -8.81
N TYR A 435 2.95 -2.82 -8.87
CA TYR A 435 2.63 -4.25 -8.95
C TYR A 435 3.73 -5.12 -8.36
N SER A 436 3.36 -6.29 -7.82
CA SER A 436 4.28 -7.25 -7.22
C SER A 436 4.88 -8.17 -8.27
N THR A 437 6.21 -8.35 -8.22
CA THR A 437 6.94 -9.24 -9.15
C THR A 437 7.31 -10.58 -8.55
N THR A 438 7.14 -10.76 -7.24
CA THR A 438 7.49 -12.01 -6.55
C THR A 438 6.31 -12.58 -5.77
N ARG A 439 6.35 -13.89 -5.60
CA ARG A 439 5.41 -14.74 -4.88
C ARG A 439 6.15 -15.44 -3.73
N SER A 440 5.62 -15.34 -2.53
CA SER A 440 6.16 -16.09 -1.39
C SER A 440 5.86 -17.58 -1.51
N ARG A 441 6.83 -18.43 -1.16
CA ARG A 441 6.61 -19.89 -1.05
C ARG A 441 5.82 -20.27 0.20
N ARG A 442 5.46 -19.32 1.04
CA ARG A 442 4.57 -19.50 2.19
C ARG A 442 3.15 -19.86 1.76
N ILE A 443 2.73 -19.40 0.61
CA ILE A 443 1.40 -19.65 0.06
C ILE A 443 1.34 -20.93 -0.79
N PRO A 444 0.21 -21.68 -0.78
CA PRO A 444 -1.06 -21.28 -0.16
C PRO A 444 -1.20 -21.60 1.34
N GLU A 445 -0.34 -22.44 1.93
CA GLU A 445 -0.57 -23.06 3.24
C GLU A 445 -0.54 -22.04 4.40
N ASN A 446 0.27 -21.01 4.29
CA ASN A 446 0.47 -20.00 5.34
C ASN A 446 0.33 -18.58 4.77
N ALA A 447 -0.69 -18.39 3.93
CA ALA A 447 -1.02 -17.08 3.38
C ALA A 447 -1.39 -16.09 4.51
N ILE A 448 -0.96 -14.84 4.36
CA ILE A 448 -1.32 -13.76 5.28
C ILE A 448 -2.04 -12.59 4.59
N ASP A 449 -1.93 -12.48 3.28
CA ASP A 449 -2.76 -11.54 2.54
C ASP A 449 -4.24 -11.89 2.80
N GLU A 450 -5.11 -10.90 2.89
CA GLU A 450 -6.53 -11.00 3.27
C GLU A 450 -6.81 -11.04 4.78
N THR A 451 -5.97 -11.68 5.60
CA THR A 451 -6.22 -11.86 7.05
C THR A 451 -5.29 -11.02 7.93
N GLY A 452 -4.10 -10.69 7.42
CA GLY A 452 -3.03 -10.12 8.19
C GLY A 452 -2.45 -11.06 9.24
N ILE A 453 -1.51 -10.57 10.02
CA ILE A 453 -0.94 -11.26 11.17
C ILE A 453 -1.78 -10.93 12.40
N THR A 454 -2.47 -11.93 12.94
CA THR A 454 -3.28 -11.77 14.14
C THR A 454 -2.39 -11.62 15.40
N PRO A 455 -2.67 -10.65 16.30
CA PRO A 455 -1.97 -10.51 17.56
C PRO A 455 -2.32 -11.65 18.55
N ASN A 456 -1.44 -11.89 19.52
CA ASN A 456 -1.72 -12.80 20.63
C ASN A 456 -2.78 -12.23 21.59
N TYR A 457 -2.80 -10.89 21.73
CA TYR A 457 -3.77 -10.15 22.54
C TYR A 457 -4.30 -8.97 21.77
N THR A 458 -5.61 -8.94 21.56
CA THR A 458 -6.29 -7.80 20.93
C THR A 458 -6.37 -6.65 21.93
N ILE A 459 -6.05 -5.43 21.47
CA ILE A 459 -6.22 -4.18 22.22
C ILE A 459 -7.06 -3.25 21.34
N ASP A 460 -8.20 -2.79 21.86
CA ASP A 460 -9.02 -1.80 21.18
C ASP A 460 -8.31 -0.43 21.16
N PHE A 461 -8.34 0.24 20.03
CA PHE A 461 -7.68 1.54 19.81
C PHE A 461 -8.13 2.65 20.77
N ASP A 462 -9.33 2.54 21.33
CA ASP A 462 -9.92 3.53 22.22
C ASP A 462 -9.41 3.44 23.66
N LYS A 463 -8.45 2.52 23.93
CA LYS A 463 -7.92 2.26 25.28
C LYS A 463 -6.46 2.67 25.38
N ARG A 464 -6.02 2.93 26.61
CA ARG A 464 -4.61 3.21 26.95
C ARG A 464 -3.74 2.00 26.62
N TRP A 465 -3.10 2.01 25.49
CA TRP A 465 -2.33 0.89 24.94
C TRP A 465 -1.21 0.46 25.87
N ILE A 466 -0.38 1.40 26.31
CA ILE A 466 0.80 1.11 27.13
C ILE A 466 0.39 0.54 28.49
N ASP A 467 -0.65 1.05 29.13
CA ASP A 467 -1.15 0.51 30.40
C ASP A 467 -1.62 -0.95 30.25
N ASN A 468 -2.32 -1.26 29.17
CA ASN A 468 -2.78 -2.63 28.88
C ASN A 468 -1.61 -3.58 28.60
N VAL A 469 -0.61 -3.10 27.85
CA VAL A 469 0.62 -3.84 27.58
C VAL A 469 1.36 -4.16 28.87
N LEU A 470 1.59 -3.15 29.72
CA LEU A 470 2.29 -3.33 31.01
C LEU A 470 1.59 -4.35 31.88
N LYS A 471 0.26 -4.30 32.02
CA LYS A 471 -0.52 -5.29 32.78
C LYS A 471 -0.33 -6.72 32.26
N THR A 472 -0.05 -6.89 30.97
CA THR A 472 0.09 -8.22 30.34
C THR A 472 1.52 -8.74 30.42
N ILE A 473 2.53 -7.92 30.14
CA ILE A 473 3.92 -8.39 30.05
C ILE A 473 4.61 -8.48 31.42
N THR A 474 4.13 -7.78 32.45
CA THR A 474 4.74 -7.79 33.80
C THR A 474 4.17 -8.86 34.70
N LYS A 475 3.17 -9.61 34.28
CA LYS A 475 2.67 -10.83 34.92
C LYS A 475 3.53 -12.02 34.53
#